data_8daaf55c043f73c555a8e3e95df4f866
#
_entry.id   8daaf55c043f73c555a8e3e95df4f866
#
_cell.length_a   1.000
_cell.length_b   1.000
_cell.length_c   1.000
_cell.angle_alpha   90.00
_cell.angle_beta   90.00
_cell.angle_gamma   90.00
#
_symmetry.space_group_name_H-M   'P 1'
#
loop_
_entity.id
_entity.type
_entity.pdbx_description
1 polymer ?
#
loop_
_entity_poly.entity_id
_entity_poly.type
_entity_poly.pdbx_seq_one_letter_code
_entity_poly.pdbx_strand_id
1 'polypeptide(L)'
;AIQYEAGTPPIAQAIGWAGAIDYMEKLGMDRVLEHAEAMTPFAVHALHGVKGLTIWGDHTQPDGSGGLVSFSLANTAPAQIGSACGMMGVAIRSGGHCAMPLAASTGMVGTGRASFAVHTTCEDIEALAVAVEMCRRLYR
;
A
#
# COMPACT_ATOMS: atom_id res chain seq x y z
N ALA A 1 0.38 33.20 -11.71
CA ALA A 1 -0.08 31.80 -11.71
C ALA A 1 -0.77 31.48 -13.04
N ILE A 2 -1.72 32.26 -13.48
CA ILE A 2 -2.50 32.07 -14.73
C ILE A 2 -1.60 31.99 -15.98
N GLN A 3 -0.43 32.60 -15.97
CA GLN A 3 0.50 32.61 -17.09
C GLN A 3 0.96 31.20 -17.56
N TYR A 4 0.91 30.22 -16.66
CA TYR A 4 1.37 28.84 -16.93
C TYR A 4 0.22 27.83 -17.02
N GLU A 5 -1.04 28.31 -16.94
CA GLU A 5 -2.22 27.47 -17.04
C GLU A 5 -2.77 27.51 -18.46
N ALA A 6 -2.83 26.36 -19.12
CA ALA A 6 -3.37 26.21 -20.45
C ALA A 6 -4.79 25.63 -20.40
N GLY A 7 -5.77 26.47 -20.74
CA GLY A 7 -7.17 26.07 -20.84
C GLY A 7 -8.01 26.31 -19.60
N THR A 8 -9.21 25.74 -19.58
CA THR A 8 -10.19 25.91 -18.51
C THR A 8 -9.74 25.15 -17.27
N PRO A 9 -9.77 25.76 -16.06
CA PRO A 9 -9.44 25.07 -14.83
C PRO A 9 -10.37 23.87 -14.55
N PRO A 10 -9.92 22.85 -13.81
CA PRO A 10 -10.72 21.66 -13.49
C PRO A 10 -11.77 21.98 -12.40
N ILE A 11 -12.82 22.74 -12.75
CA ILE A 11 -13.81 23.30 -11.81
C ILE A 11 -14.57 22.19 -11.09
N ALA A 12 -15.05 21.18 -11.83
CA ALA A 12 -15.83 20.07 -11.25
C ALA A 12 -14.99 19.25 -10.25
N GLN A 13 -13.71 19.05 -10.56
CA GLN A 13 -12.78 18.36 -9.67
C GLN A 13 -12.50 19.16 -8.40
N ALA A 14 -12.37 20.49 -8.51
CA ALA A 14 -12.16 21.36 -7.36
C ALA A 14 -13.37 21.33 -6.40
N ILE A 15 -14.59 21.38 -6.94
CA ILE A 15 -15.82 21.27 -6.14
C ILE A 15 -15.93 19.88 -5.49
N GLY A 16 -15.64 18.80 -6.24
CA GLY A 16 -15.65 17.44 -5.70
C GLY A 16 -14.60 17.25 -4.61
N TRP A 17 -13.44 17.89 -4.75
CA TRP A 17 -12.38 17.83 -3.73
C TRP A 17 -12.81 18.52 -2.42
N ALA A 18 -13.49 19.65 -2.48
CA ALA A 18 -14.06 20.28 -1.27
C ALA A 18 -14.98 19.30 -0.52
N GLY A 19 -15.87 18.60 -1.23
CA GLY A 19 -16.72 17.56 -0.63
C GLY A 19 -15.95 16.40 -0.02
N ALA A 20 -14.82 16.00 -0.61
CA ALA A 20 -13.94 14.96 -0.04
C ALA A 20 -13.24 15.44 1.25
N ILE A 21 -12.82 16.71 1.30
CA ILE A 21 -12.25 17.31 2.52
C ILE A 21 -13.29 17.32 3.64
N ASP A 22 -14.51 17.81 3.37
CA ASP A 22 -15.60 17.80 4.34
C ASP A 22 -15.90 16.41 4.89
N TYR A 23 -15.81 15.39 4.04
CA TYR A 23 -15.98 14.00 4.44
C TYR A 23 -14.87 13.53 5.40
N MET A 24 -13.61 13.82 5.07
CA MET A 24 -12.46 13.44 5.90
C MET A 24 -12.47 14.17 7.25
N GLU A 25 -12.84 15.47 7.27
CA GLU A 25 -12.98 16.24 8.51
C GLU A 25 -14.07 15.66 9.43
N LYS A 26 -15.19 15.20 8.87
CA LYS A 26 -16.25 14.53 9.63
C LYS A 26 -15.80 13.17 10.22
N LEU A 27 -14.97 12.44 9.51
CA LEU A 27 -14.34 11.23 10.04
C LEU A 27 -13.39 11.55 11.19
N GLY A 28 -12.67 12.66 11.11
CA GLY A 28 -11.61 13.08 12.02
C GLY A 28 -10.27 12.46 11.65
N MET A 29 -9.29 13.30 11.32
CA MET A 29 -7.98 12.84 10.83
C MET A 29 -7.22 12.00 11.84
N ASP A 30 -7.39 12.28 13.14
CA ASP A 30 -6.76 11.47 14.21
C ASP A 30 -7.28 10.03 14.18
N ARG A 31 -8.58 9.82 14.01
CA ARG A 31 -9.18 8.48 13.89
C ARG A 31 -8.78 7.76 12.61
N VAL A 32 -8.57 8.51 11.53
CA VAL A 32 -8.04 7.96 10.26
C VAL A 32 -6.62 7.43 10.48
N LEU A 33 -5.79 8.20 11.19
CA LEU A 33 -4.42 7.80 11.52
C LEU A 33 -4.41 6.58 12.47
N GLU A 34 -5.16 6.61 13.56
CA GLU A 34 -5.29 5.49 14.51
C GLU A 34 -5.69 4.18 13.80
N HIS A 35 -6.66 4.26 12.87
CA HIS A 35 -7.07 3.10 12.09
C HIS A 35 -5.93 2.56 11.22
N ALA A 36 -5.25 3.42 10.48
CA ALA A 36 -4.14 3.03 9.61
C ALA A 36 -2.98 2.41 10.42
N GLU A 37 -2.67 2.98 11.59
CA GLU A 37 -1.66 2.47 12.51
C GLU A 37 -2.05 1.12 13.12
N ALA A 38 -3.33 0.90 13.42
CA ALA A 38 -3.82 -0.39 13.91
C ALA A 38 -3.75 -1.49 12.85
N MET A 39 -4.01 -1.17 11.57
CA MET A 39 -3.96 -2.13 10.46
C MET A 39 -2.53 -2.59 10.15
N THR A 40 -1.53 -1.75 10.35
CA THR A 40 -0.14 -2.06 10.01
C THR A 40 0.43 -3.27 10.77
N PRO A 41 0.41 -3.34 12.11
CA PRO A 41 0.91 -4.51 12.84
C PRO A 41 0.10 -5.77 12.54
N PHE A 42 -1.20 -5.64 12.28
CA PHE A 42 -2.02 -6.77 11.85
C PHE A 42 -1.55 -7.33 10.50
N ALA A 43 -1.26 -6.46 9.52
CA ALA A 43 -0.73 -6.87 8.23
C ALA A 43 0.67 -7.48 8.33
N VAL A 44 1.55 -6.90 9.13
CA VAL A 44 2.89 -7.46 9.42
C VAL A 44 2.76 -8.86 10.00
N HIS A 45 1.88 -9.06 10.98
CA HIS A 45 1.63 -10.36 11.58
C HIS A 45 1.09 -11.38 10.56
N ALA A 46 0.09 -11.00 9.78
CA ALA A 46 -0.51 -11.87 8.78
C ALA A 46 0.49 -12.30 7.68
N LEU A 47 1.37 -11.40 7.27
CA LEU A 47 2.39 -11.66 6.24
C LEU A 47 3.60 -12.44 6.78
N HIS A 48 3.90 -12.39 8.07
CA HIS A 48 5.02 -13.13 8.68
C HIS A 48 4.93 -14.65 8.48
N GLY A 49 3.72 -15.19 8.30
CA GLY A 49 3.50 -16.62 8.03
C GLY A 49 3.92 -17.07 6.62
N VAL A 50 4.14 -16.15 5.70
CA VAL A 50 4.47 -16.47 4.30
C VAL A 50 5.96 -16.78 4.15
N LYS A 51 6.30 -18.02 3.81
CA LYS A 51 7.68 -18.45 3.68
C LYS A 51 8.42 -17.72 2.55
N GLY A 52 9.62 -17.18 2.86
CA GLY A 52 10.45 -16.46 1.89
C GLY A 52 10.00 -15.02 1.63
N LEU A 53 9.04 -14.51 2.42
CA LEU A 53 8.66 -13.12 2.40
C LEU A 53 9.61 -12.29 3.28
N THR A 54 9.99 -11.12 2.79
CA THR A 54 10.73 -10.11 3.55
C THR A 54 9.89 -8.85 3.62
N ILE A 55 9.62 -8.36 4.82
CA ILE A 55 8.99 -7.07 5.08
C ILE A 55 10.09 -6.02 5.17
N TRP A 56 9.89 -4.88 4.52
CA TRP A 56 10.84 -3.78 4.44
C TRP A 56 10.35 -2.60 5.29
N GLY A 57 11.26 -2.03 6.06
CA GLY A 57 10.99 -0.93 6.98
C GLY A 57 10.97 -1.38 8.44
N ASP A 58 11.03 -0.41 9.34
CA ASP A 58 10.88 -0.63 10.77
C ASP A 58 9.41 -0.44 11.15
N HIS A 59 8.74 -1.52 11.47
CA HIS A 59 7.33 -1.54 11.89
C HIS A 59 7.19 -1.72 13.41
N THR A 60 8.27 -1.56 14.16
CA THR A 60 8.27 -1.66 15.63
C THR A 60 7.84 -0.35 16.29
N GLN A 61 7.91 0.77 15.55
CA GLN A 61 7.53 2.09 16.01
C GLN A 61 6.15 2.48 15.46
N PRO A 62 5.23 3.01 16.28
CA PRO A 62 3.88 3.39 15.86
C PRO A 62 3.86 4.46 14.76
N ASP A 63 4.85 5.35 14.77
CA ASP A 63 4.95 6.54 13.91
C ASP A 63 5.72 6.31 12.59
N GLY A 64 6.20 5.08 12.34
CA GLY A 64 7.12 4.80 11.24
C GLY A 64 6.49 4.35 9.92
N SER A 65 5.29 3.80 9.94
CA SER A 65 4.77 3.06 8.76
C SER A 65 3.71 3.79 7.95
N GLY A 66 3.07 4.82 8.51
CA GLY A 66 2.08 5.64 7.78
C GLY A 66 0.90 4.84 7.16
N GLY A 67 0.53 3.70 7.72
CA GLY A 67 -0.57 2.87 7.21
C GLY A 67 -0.22 2.11 5.93
N LEU A 68 1.02 1.63 5.80
CA LEU A 68 1.45 0.81 4.67
C LEU A 68 2.49 -0.25 5.07
N VAL A 69 2.56 -1.32 4.28
CA VAL A 69 3.59 -2.36 4.39
C VAL A 69 4.18 -2.63 3.01
N SER A 70 5.51 -2.54 2.91
CA SER A 70 6.27 -2.92 1.73
C SER A 70 6.92 -4.29 1.95
N PHE A 71 6.84 -5.17 0.96
CA PHE A 71 7.36 -6.52 1.06
C PHE A 71 7.89 -7.04 -0.26
N SER A 72 8.81 -7.99 -0.18
CA SER A 72 9.29 -8.77 -1.32
C SER A 72 9.14 -10.26 -1.05
N LEU A 73 9.14 -11.05 -2.10
CA LEU A 73 9.03 -12.50 -2.04
C LEU A 73 10.21 -13.11 -2.79
N ALA A 74 10.87 -14.06 -2.17
CA ALA A 74 12.06 -14.71 -2.74
C ALA A 74 11.76 -15.30 -4.14
N ASN A 75 12.67 -15.10 -5.08
CA ASN A 75 12.59 -15.57 -6.47
C ASN A 75 11.35 -15.09 -7.24
N THR A 76 10.71 -14.01 -6.80
CA THR A 76 9.48 -13.50 -7.41
C THR A 76 9.65 -12.03 -7.78
N ALA A 77 9.42 -11.69 -9.03
CA ALA A 77 9.46 -10.29 -9.47
C ALA A 77 8.26 -9.50 -8.88
N PRO A 78 8.43 -8.20 -8.57
CA PRO A 78 7.33 -7.38 -8.03
C PRO A 78 6.07 -7.39 -8.89
N ALA A 79 6.21 -7.40 -10.21
CA ALA A 79 5.08 -7.47 -11.14
C ALA A 79 4.27 -8.78 -11.00
N GLN A 80 4.95 -9.89 -10.70
CA GLN A 80 4.29 -11.19 -10.47
C GLN A 80 3.47 -11.16 -9.17
N ILE A 81 4.00 -10.51 -8.11
CA ILE A 81 3.27 -10.31 -6.86
C ILE A 81 1.99 -9.50 -7.13
N GLY A 82 2.12 -8.37 -7.84
CA GLY A 82 0.97 -7.53 -8.19
C GLY A 82 -0.08 -8.28 -9.02
N SER A 83 0.36 -9.05 -10.02
CA SER A 83 -0.55 -9.84 -10.87
C SER A 83 -1.27 -10.94 -10.07
N ALA A 84 -0.57 -11.68 -9.22
CA ALA A 84 -1.16 -12.72 -8.41
C ALA A 84 -2.20 -12.15 -7.41
N CYS A 85 -1.87 -11.05 -6.73
CA CYS A 85 -2.81 -10.36 -5.86
C CYS A 85 -4.05 -9.87 -6.64
N GLY A 86 -3.85 -9.27 -7.82
CA GLY A 86 -4.94 -8.81 -8.68
C GLY A 86 -5.88 -9.93 -9.11
N MET A 87 -5.35 -11.12 -9.46
CA MET A 87 -6.17 -12.30 -9.78
C MET A 87 -7.02 -12.77 -8.60
N MET A 88 -6.59 -12.52 -7.38
CA MET A 88 -7.31 -12.83 -6.14
C MET A 88 -8.22 -11.69 -5.66
N GLY A 89 -8.38 -10.62 -6.47
CA GLY A 89 -9.20 -9.45 -6.11
C GLY A 89 -8.55 -8.49 -5.12
N VAL A 90 -7.25 -8.65 -4.84
CA VAL A 90 -6.50 -7.79 -3.91
C VAL A 90 -5.67 -6.78 -4.68
N ALA A 91 -6.02 -5.50 -4.56
CA ALA A 91 -5.31 -4.41 -5.22
C ALA A 91 -4.12 -3.94 -4.37
N ILE A 92 -2.91 -4.10 -4.89
CA ILE A 92 -1.68 -3.58 -4.31
C ILE A 92 -0.87 -2.80 -5.36
N ARG A 93 0.04 -1.96 -4.91
CA ARG A 93 1.04 -1.38 -5.80
C ARG A 93 2.27 -2.29 -5.85
N SER A 94 2.87 -2.49 -7.04
CA SER A 94 4.09 -3.27 -7.20
C SER A 94 5.11 -2.57 -8.10
N GLY A 95 6.39 -2.79 -7.84
CA GLY A 95 7.51 -2.21 -8.58
C GLY A 95 8.38 -1.27 -7.76
N GLY A 96 9.02 -0.31 -8.43
CA GLY A 96 9.99 0.62 -7.82
C GLY A 96 9.36 1.81 -7.08
N HIS A 97 8.04 1.94 -7.05
CA HIS A 97 7.25 2.97 -6.32
C HIS A 97 7.64 4.42 -6.61
N CYS A 98 8.27 4.70 -7.78
CA CYS A 98 8.87 6.00 -8.10
C CYS A 98 10.00 6.42 -7.14
N ALA A 99 10.62 5.46 -6.46
CA ALA A 99 11.68 5.63 -5.46
C ALA A 99 12.97 4.88 -5.86
N MET A 100 13.38 5.03 -7.12
CA MET A 100 14.54 4.30 -7.66
C MET A 100 15.85 4.51 -6.88
N PRO A 101 16.16 5.72 -6.35
CA PRO A 101 17.36 5.89 -5.52
C PRO A 101 17.32 5.04 -4.24
N LEU A 102 16.15 4.93 -3.58
CA LEU A 102 15.97 4.07 -2.42
C LEU A 102 16.12 2.58 -2.79
N ALA A 103 15.50 2.15 -3.88
CA ALA A 103 15.64 0.79 -4.38
C ALA A 103 17.11 0.44 -4.66
N ALA A 104 17.85 1.35 -5.29
CA ALA A 104 19.27 1.16 -5.58
C ALA A 104 20.12 1.07 -4.30
N SER A 105 19.85 1.91 -3.28
CA SER A 105 20.59 1.89 -2.02
C SER A 105 20.38 0.63 -1.19
N THR A 106 19.23 -0.02 -1.35
CA THR A 106 18.87 -1.27 -0.65
C THR A 106 19.14 -2.53 -1.49
N GLY A 107 19.59 -2.37 -2.74
CA GLY A 107 19.79 -3.49 -3.67
C GLY A 107 18.51 -4.15 -4.16
N MET A 108 17.35 -3.52 -3.95
CA MET A 108 16.05 -4.04 -4.37
C MET A 108 15.74 -3.68 -5.83
N VAL A 109 15.11 -4.58 -6.55
CA VAL A 109 14.54 -4.30 -7.87
C VAL A 109 13.17 -3.62 -7.74
N GLY A 110 12.50 -3.77 -6.59
CA GLY A 110 11.19 -3.24 -6.26
C GLY A 110 10.47 -4.15 -5.27
N THR A 111 9.29 -3.73 -4.84
CA THR A 111 8.49 -4.45 -3.83
C THR A 111 7.01 -4.51 -4.21
N GLY A 112 6.24 -5.37 -3.54
CA GLY A 112 4.81 -5.19 -3.36
C GLY A 112 4.57 -4.22 -2.21
N ARG A 113 3.56 -3.35 -2.31
CA ARG A 113 3.17 -2.42 -1.26
C ARG A 113 1.66 -2.45 -1.05
N ALA A 114 1.24 -2.88 0.11
CA ALA A 114 -0.12 -2.73 0.59
C ALA A 114 -0.24 -1.40 1.35
N SER A 115 -1.32 -0.65 1.11
CA SER A 115 -1.62 0.61 1.79
C SER A 115 -3.01 0.52 2.39
N PHE A 116 -3.16 1.00 3.61
CA PHE A 116 -4.39 0.89 4.40
C PHE A 116 -5.08 2.24 4.49
N ALA A 117 -6.35 2.26 4.17
CA ALA A 117 -7.19 3.45 4.20
C ALA A 117 -8.36 3.25 5.17
N VAL A 118 -9.19 4.27 5.32
CA VAL A 118 -10.33 4.29 6.25
C VAL A 118 -11.34 3.15 6.07
N HIS A 119 -11.33 2.50 4.94
CA HIS A 119 -12.22 1.38 4.59
C HIS A 119 -11.54 0.01 4.64
N THR A 120 -10.23 -0.04 4.93
CA THR A 120 -9.50 -1.32 5.00
C THR A 120 -9.92 -2.09 6.25
N THR A 121 -10.26 -3.35 6.07
CA THR A 121 -10.68 -4.26 7.15
C THR A 121 -9.63 -5.32 7.45
N CYS A 122 -9.79 -6.04 8.55
CA CYS A 122 -8.94 -7.19 8.86
C CYS A 122 -9.07 -8.29 7.80
N GLU A 123 -10.27 -8.50 7.27
CA GLU A 123 -10.56 -9.47 6.21
C GLU A 123 -9.81 -9.14 4.91
N ASP A 124 -9.67 -7.85 4.58
CA ASP A 124 -8.86 -7.42 3.43
C ASP A 124 -7.38 -7.79 3.60
N ILE A 125 -6.87 -7.66 4.81
CA ILE A 125 -5.49 -8.03 5.15
C ILE A 125 -5.29 -9.54 5.13
N GLU A 126 -6.25 -10.31 5.63
CA GLU A 126 -6.23 -11.77 5.53
C GLU A 126 -6.25 -12.22 4.06
N ALA A 127 -7.09 -11.59 3.23
CA ALA A 127 -7.14 -11.83 1.80
C ALA A 127 -5.79 -11.51 1.13
N LEU A 128 -5.11 -10.43 1.55
CA LEU A 128 -3.76 -10.11 1.09
C LEU A 128 -2.77 -11.25 1.42
N ALA A 129 -2.77 -11.75 2.65
CA ALA A 129 -1.85 -12.81 3.06
C ALA A 129 -2.09 -14.11 2.26
N VAL A 130 -3.35 -14.45 2.01
CA VAL A 130 -3.73 -15.59 1.16
C VAL A 130 -3.25 -15.38 -0.28
N ALA A 131 -3.42 -14.18 -0.84
CA ALA A 131 -2.99 -13.87 -2.21
C ALA A 131 -1.48 -13.95 -2.37
N VAL A 132 -0.71 -13.46 -1.39
CA VAL A 132 0.76 -13.52 -1.40
C VAL A 132 1.25 -14.97 -1.22
N GLU A 133 0.60 -15.78 -0.39
CA GLU A 133 0.91 -17.20 -0.26
C GLU A 133 0.60 -17.97 -1.57
N MET A 134 -0.48 -17.62 -2.26
CA MET A 134 -0.79 -18.18 -3.59
C MET A 134 0.30 -17.80 -4.61
N CYS A 135 0.73 -16.53 -4.62
CA CYS A 135 1.83 -16.06 -5.46
C CYS A 135 3.10 -16.91 -5.23
N ARG A 136 3.46 -17.15 -3.97
CA ARG A 136 4.61 -18.00 -3.61
C ARG A 136 4.50 -19.42 -4.16
N ARG A 137 3.29 -19.97 -4.26
CA ARG A 137 3.06 -21.31 -4.82
C ARG A 137 3.16 -21.35 -6.34
N LEU A 138 2.72 -20.27 -7.00
CA LEU A 138 2.73 -20.15 -8.46
C LEU A 138 4.13 -19.95 -9.04
N TYR A 139 5.00 -19.24 -8.33
CA TYR A 139 6.33 -18.81 -8.82
C TYR A 139 7.48 -19.46 -8.02
N ARG A 140 7.33 -20.71 -7.65
CA ARG A 140 8.37 -21.51 -6.99
C ARG A 140 9.55 -21.82 -7.89
#